data_51aff4ac3920bb96486cd54f9588b59d
#
_entry.id   51aff4ac3920bb96486cd54f9588b59d
#
_cell.length_a   1.000
_cell.length_b   1.000
_cell.length_c   1.000
_cell.angle_alpha   90.00
_cell.angle_beta   90.00
_cell.angle_gamma   90.00
#
_symmetry.space_group_name_H-M   'P 1'
#
loop_
_entity.id
_entity.type
_entity.pdbx_description
1 polymer ?
#
loop_
_entity_poly.entity_id
_entity_poly.type
_entity_poly.pdbx_seq_one_letter_code
_entity_poly.pdbx_strand_id
1 'polypeptide(L)'
;VLFVTTGRRQRIEGFDFVGAIVPDRNGAGIRLEAGSLTLVDCSFRDNENGLLTANDDSIELDIVDCDFGPILPREGKTHNLYVGAIRRLAVTGSYFHHGLHGHLLKSRAALNHILYNRLSDEIGGRASYELEFPNGGIAVVMGNLIMQSSTTENPHVISFGAEGATWPKQRLYLVNNTLVDQMPRGGIWLRVAPPSTDVVLANNLFVGTPQIAAEGHWTRLANFNADWDEFVRAARDDYRLRPDSDLRGKAQDAGEGGGLRLVPTREYHHPRGSVALGGPSRSPGAFQS
;
A
#
# COMPACT_ATOMS: atom_id res chain seq x y z
N VAL A 1 -6.79 21.60 8.65
CA VAL A 1 -6.44 21.20 7.27
C VAL A 1 -5.89 22.39 6.51
N LEU A 2 -4.99 22.13 5.54
CA LEU A 2 -4.50 23.19 4.66
C LEU A 2 -5.47 23.41 3.49
N PHE A 3 -5.90 22.35 2.83
CA PHE A 3 -6.87 22.40 1.74
C PHE A 3 -8.08 21.54 2.03
N VAL A 4 -9.28 22.09 1.75
CA VAL A 4 -10.53 21.34 1.68
C VAL A 4 -11.00 21.32 0.23
N THR A 5 -11.29 20.14 -0.29
CA THR A 5 -11.68 19.94 -1.68
C THR A 5 -13.10 19.41 -1.77
N THR A 6 -13.95 20.11 -2.53
CA THR A 6 -15.39 19.81 -2.70
C THR A 6 -15.85 19.87 -4.16
N GLY A 7 -14.92 20.14 -5.08
CA GLY A 7 -15.22 20.31 -6.49
C GLY A 7 -15.55 18.98 -7.18
N ARG A 8 -16.40 19.05 -8.22
CA ARG A 8 -16.82 17.85 -8.97
C ARG A 8 -15.65 17.06 -9.55
N ARG A 9 -14.66 17.75 -10.10
CA ARG A 9 -13.38 17.18 -10.59
C ARG A 9 -12.27 18.15 -10.29
N GLN A 10 -11.26 17.70 -9.59
CA GLN A 10 -10.12 18.52 -9.18
C GLN A 10 -8.83 17.77 -9.49
N ARG A 11 -7.81 18.53 -9.87
CA ARG A 11 -6.44 18.06 -10.03
C ARG A 11 -5.52 19.02 -9.29
N ILE A 12 -4.64 18.45 -8.48
CA ILE A 12 -3.59 19.17 -7.76
C ILE A 12 -2.27 18.51 -8.15
N GLU A 13 -1.28 19.31 -8.56
CA GLU A 13 -0.02 18.81 -9.07
C GLU A 13 1.14 19.66 -8.61
N GLY A 14 2.24 19.04 -8.16
CA GLY A 14 3.47 19.71 -7.81
C GLY A 14 3.41 20.53 -6.53
N PHE A 15 2.58 20.16 -5.56
CA PHE A 15 2.44 20.86 -4.28
C PHE A 15 3.09 20.11 -3.12
N ASP A 16 3.69 20.90 -2.22
CA ASP A 16 4.14 20.43 -0.90
C ASP A 16 3.15 20.86 0.18
N PHE A 17 2.59 19.92 0.91
CA PHE A 17 1.69 20.15 2.04
C PHE A 17 2.44 19.89 3.35
N VAL A 18 2.68 20.95 4.13
CA VAL A 18 3.60 20.90 5.27
C VAL A 18 2.98 21.54 6.50
N GLY A 19 3.09 20.88 7.65
CA GLY A 19 2.80 21.48 8.95
C GLY A 19 1.31 21.63 9.27
N ALA A 20 0.44 20.77 8.75
CA ALA A 20 -0.98 20.78 9.08
C ALA A 20 -1.19 20.29 10.53
N ILE A 21 -1.40 21.23 11.44
CA ILE A 21 -1.57 21.00 12.87
C ILE A 21 -2.85 21.70 13.34
N VAL A 22 -3.65 21.00 14.17
CA VAL A 22 -4.88 21.55 14.77
C VAL A 22 -5.01 21.09 16.23
N PRO A 23 -5.79 21.82 17.06
CA PRO A 23 -5.93 21.50 18.49
C PRO A 23 -6.53 20.10 18.76
N ASP A 24 -7.43 19.62 17.91
CA ASP A 24 -8.11 18.32 18.01
C ASP A 24 -7.31 17.16 17.41
N ARG A 25 -6.04 17.41 16.97
CA ARG A 25 -5.11 16.41 16.44
C ARG A 25 -5.60 15.70 15.17
N ASN A 26 -6.40 16.38 14.36
CA ASN A 26 -6.93 15.88 13.10
C ASN A 26 -6.55 16.78 11.92
N GLY A 27 -5.38 17.40 12.00
CA GLY A 27 -4.81 18.24 10.95
C GLY A 27 -4.41 17.39 9.75
N ALA A 28 -4.72 17.86 8.55
CA ALA A 28 -4.36 17.17 7.31
C ALA A 28 -3.87 18.16 6.25
N GLY A 29 -2.97 17.72 5.39
CA GLY A 29 -2.59 18.50 4.22
C GLY A 29 -3.81 18.75 3.34
N ILE A 30 -4.56 17.69 3.02
CA ILE A 30 -5.80 17.77 2.25
C ILE A 30 -6.94 17.04 2.99
N ARG A 31 -8.14 17.61 2.91
CA ARG A 31 -9.37 16.93 3.23
C ARG A 31 -10.30 16.93 2.01
N LEU A 32 -10.56 15.75 1.45
CA LEU A 32 -11.46 15.54 0.33
C LEU A 32 -12.87 15.28 0.87
N GLU A 33 -13.76 16.25 0.71
CA GLU A 33 -15.12 16.18 1.24
C GLU A 33 -16.15 15.74 0.19
N ALA A 34 -15.91 15.99 -1.11
CA ALA A 34 -16.83 15.61 -2.17
C ALA A 34 -16.13 15.55 -3.55
N GLY A 35 -16.74 14.84 -4.49
CA GLY A 35 -16.33 14.79 -5.88
C GLY A 35 -15.11 13.89 -6.14
N SER A 36 -14.36 14.20 -7.18
CA SER A 36 -13.17 13.43 -7.55
C SER A 36 -11.91 14.29 -7.45
N LEU A 37 -10.84 13.72 -6.90
CA LEU A 37 -9.54 14.36 -6.79
C LEU A 37 -8.47 13.51 -7.44
N THR A 38 -7.64 14.13 -8.29
CA THR A 38 -6.40 13.56 -8.80
C THR A 38 -5.22 14.33 -8.24
N LEU A 39 -4.34 13.65 -7.54
CA LEU A 39 -3.06 14.19 -7.06
C LEU A 39 -1.93 13.65 -7.91
N VAL A 40 -1.02 14.53 -8.31
CA VAL A 40 0.17 14.15 -9.08
C VAL A 40 1.39 14.90 -8.55
N ASP A 41 2.48 14.19 -8.33
CA ASP A 41 3.76 14.79 -7.94
C ASP A 41 3.64 15.72 -6.72
N CYS A 42 2.84 15.33 -5.71
CA CYS A 42 2.66 16.08 -4.47
C CYS A 42 3.42 15.44 -3.32
N SER A 43 3.82 16.24 -2.33
CA SER A 43 4.40 15.74 -1.09
C SER A 43 3.60 16.18 0.16
N PHE A 44 3.61 15.31 1.18
CA PHE A 44 2.92 15.52 2.45
C PHE A 44 3.88 15.22 3.59
N ARG A 45 4.38 16.23 4.28
CA ARG A 45 5.34 16.03 5.36
C ARG A 45 5.02 16.90 6.57
N ASP A 46 5.41 16.43 7.74
CA ASP A 46 5.24 17.15 9.01
C ASP A 46 3.78 17.56 9.28
N ASN A 47 2.82 16.77 8.78
CA ASN A 47 1.40 16.90 9.06
C ASN A 47 0.97 15.92 10.15
N GLU A 48 -0.15 16.17 10.81
CA GLU A 48 -0.80 15.15 11.68
C GLU A 48 -1.36 14.01 10.83
N ASN A 49 -1.94 14.32 9.67
CA ASN A 49 -2.31 13.37 8.61
C ASN A 49 -1.91 13.94 7.26
N GLY A 50 -1.54 13.10 6.31
CA GLY A 50 -1.26 13.57 4.96
C GLY A 50 -2.55 13.98 4.26
N LEU A 51 -3.42 13.00 3.98
CA LEU A 51 -4.73 13.22 3.37
C LEU A 51 -5.82 12.43 4.08
N LEU A 52 -6.96 13.06 4.27
CA LEU A 52 -8.20 12.46 4.79
C LEU A 52 -9.33 12.61 3.78
N THR A 53 -10.25 11.63 3.68
CA THR A 53 -11.48 11.77 2.91
C THR A 53 -12.72 11.69 3.81
N ALA A 54 -13.82 12.26 3.34
CA ALA A 54 -15.15 11.98 3.88
C ALA A 54 -15.59 10.53 3.58
N ASN A 55 -16.71 10.11 4.17
CA ASN A 55 -17.41 8.88 3.84
C ASN A 55 -18.53 9.23 2.85
N ASP A 56 -18.29 9.05 1.57
CA ASP A 56 -19.25 9.29 0.49
C ASP A 56 -18.92 8.39 -0.69
N ASP A 57 -19.82 7.50 -1.05
CA ASP A 57 -19.65 6.51 -2.11
C ASP A 57 -19.66 7.09 -3.54
N SER A 58 -19.83 8.40 -3.68
CA SER A 58 -19.62 9.12 -4.94
C SER A 58 -18.18 9.61 -5.14
N ILE A 59 -17.37 9.64 -4.07
CA ILE A 59 -15.99 10.13 -4.12
C ILE A 59 -15.06 9.12 -4.82
N GLU A 60 -14.17 9.65 -5.66
CA GLU A 60 -13.04 8.93 -6.24
C GLU A 60 -11.74 9.70 -5.98
N LEU A 61 -10.67 8.96 -5.64
CA LEU A 61 -9.36 9.52 -5.37
C LEU A 61 -8.29 8.78 -6.18
N ASP A 62 -7.58 9.53 -7.01
CA ASP A 62 -6.41 9.07 -7.75
C ASP A 62 -5.16 9.75 -7.23
N ILE A 63 -4.12 8.98 -6.88
CA ILE A 63 -2.83 9.46 -6.37
C ILE A 63 -1.73 8.87 -7.26
N VAL A 64 -0.93 9.74 -7.85
CA VAL A 64 0.13 9.36 -8.79
C VAL A 64 1.43 10.03 -8.39
N ASP A 65 2.49 9.24 -8.22
CA ASP A 65 3.85 9.71 -8.00
C ASP A 65 3.97 10.72 -6.84
N CYS A 66 3.26 10.45 -5.73
CA CYS A 66 3.23 11.30 -4.54
C CYS A 66 4.10 10.72 -3.41
N ASP A 67 4.47 11.60 -2.46
CA ASP A 67 5.29 11.30 -1.30
C ASP A 67 4.51 11.60 -0.01
N PHE A 68 4.33 10.61 0.85
CA PHE A 68 3.61 10.73 2.12
C PHE A 68 4.51 10.36 3.29
N GLY A 69 5.04 11.36 3.96
CA GLY A 69 5.87 11.22 5.17
C GLY A 69 7.07 12.17 5.18
N PRO A 70 7.74 12.28 6.33
CA PRO A 70 7.33 11.78 7.65
C PRO A 70 6.09 12.50 8.19
N ILE A 71 5.31 11.84 9.06
CA ILE A 71 4.25 12.50 9.83
C ILE A 71 4.76 13.00 11.17
N LEU A 72 4.05 13.95 11.78
CA LEU A 72 4.45 14.51 13.08
C LEU A 72 4.31 13.49 14.20
N PRO A 73 5.31 13.41 15.11
CA PRO A 73 5.25 12.56 16.29
C PRO A 73 4.29 13.17 17.31
N ARG A 74 3.03 12.78 17.27
CA ARG A 74 2.02 13.17 18.25
C ARG A 74 1.31 11.97 18.82
N GLU A 75 0.86 12.09 20.06
CA GLU A 75 -0.08 11.12 20.63
C GLU A 75 -1.38 11.10 19.81
N GLY A 76 -1.82 9.91 19.46
CA GLY A 76 -3.03 9.70 18.66
C GLY A 76 -2.73 8.90 17.39
N LYS A 77 -3.78 8.44 16.74
CA LYS A 77 -3.66 7.67 15.49
C LYS A 77 -3.65 8.64 14.32
N THR A 78 -2.46 9.00 13.88
CA THR A 78 -2.23 9.82 12.68
C THR A 78 -1.86 8.92 11.51
N HIS A 79 -2.32 9.24 10.29
CA HIS A 79 -2.12 8.40 9.12
C HIS A 79 -1.45 9.21 8.00
N ASN A 80 -0.56 8.56 7.24
CA ASN A 80 -0.06 9.19 6.02
C ASN A 80 -1.20 9.38 5.02
N LEU A 81 -2.03 8.33 4.85
CA LEU A 81 -3.27 8.41 4.06
C LEU A 81 -4.39 7.66 4.77
N TYR A 82 -5.50 8.36 5.05
CA TYR A 82 -6.74 7.74 5.52
C TYR A 82 -7.89 8.03 4.56
N VAL A 83 -8.43 6.97 3.98
CA VAL A 83 -9.53 7.03 3.04
C VAL A 83 -10.78 6.43 3.69
N GLY A 84 -11.83 7.22 3.76
CA GLY A 84 -13.15 6.81 4.24
C GLY A 84 -13.87 5.85 3.28
N ALA A 85 -15.14 5.60 3.55
CA ALA A 85 -15.98 4.75 2.71
C ALA A 85 -16.35 5.49 1.40
N ILE A 86 -15.45 5.46 0.43
CA ILE A 86 -15.59 6.08 -0.89
C ILE A 86 -15.75 5.02 -1.98
N ARG A 87 -16.11 5.43 -3.19
CA ARG A 87 -16.28 4.52 -4.33
C ARG A 87 -14.98 3.85 -4.74
N ARG A 88 -13.91 4.65 -4.96
CA ARG A 88 -12.66 4.14 -5.52
C ARG A 88 -11.45 4.92 -5.01
N LEU A 89 -10.41 4.17 -4.67
CA LEU A 89 -9.06 4.66 -4.47
C LEU A 89 -8.13 4.02 -5.52
N ALA A 90 -7.33 4.82 -6.21
CA ALA A 90 -6.19 4.34 -6.99
C ALA A 90 -4.92 5.06 -6.57
N VAL A 91 -3.86 4.31 -6.26
CA VAL A 91 -2.55 4.83 -5.85
C VAL A 91 -1.48 4.17 -6.70
N THR A 92 -0.69 4.97 -7.40
CA THR A 92 0.35 4.48 -8.31
C THR A 92 1.65 5.25 -8.12
N GLY A 93 2.78 4.55 -8.10
CA GLY A 93 4.11 5.15 -8.10
C GLY A 93 4.45 5.98 -6.87
N SER A 94 3.72 5.81 -5.78
CA SER A 94 3.82 6.68 -4.61
C SER A 94 4.64 6.04 -3.49
N TYR A 95 5.19 6.88 -2.62
CA TYR A 95 5.99 6.48 -1.48
C TYR A 95 5.29 6.88 -0.18
N PHE A 96 5.08 5.91 0.71
CA PHE A 96 4.52 6.10 2.04
C PHE A 96 5.54 5.65 3.08
N HIS A 97 5.91 6.54 4.01
CA HIS A 97 7.01 6.25 4.92
C HIS A 97 6.90 6.99 6.26
N HIS A 98 7.69 6.52 7.25
CA HIS A 98 7.82 7.11 8.57
C HIS A 98 6.48 7.44 9.21
N GLY A 99 5.57 6.46 9.21
CA GLY A 99 4.34 6.52 9.96
C GLY A 99 4.62 6.46 11.47
N LEU A 100 3.78 7.12 12.27
CA LEU A 100 3.91 7.12 13.73
C LEU A 100 2.54 6.84 14.37
N HIS A 101 2.40 5.68 15.02
CA HIS A 101 1.19 5.23 15.74
C HIS A 101 -0.07 5.05 14.89
N GLY A 102 -0.03 5.34 13.60
CA GLY A 102 -1.11 5.13 12.63
C GLY A 102 -0.68 4.24 11.50
N HIS A 103 -1.34 4.35 10.37
CA HIS A 103 -1.10 3.52 9.20
C HIS A 103 -0.40 4.33 8.11
N LEU A 104 0.44 3.69 7.31
CA LEU A 104 0.93 4.33 6.09
C LEU A 104 -0.21 4.54 5.11
N LEU A 105 -1.03 3.50 4.86
CA LEU A 105 -2.22 3.61 4.04
C LEU A 105 -3.38 2.81 4.67
N LYS A 106 -4.44 3.51 5.05
CA LYS A 106 -5.71 2.94 5.50
C LYS A 106 -6.83 3.32 4.54
N SER A 107 -7.55 2.33 3.99
CA SER A 107 -8.63 2.59 3.04
C SER A 107 -9.89 1.79 3.34
N ARG A 108 -11.03 2.48 3.38
CA ARG A 108 -12.37 1.91 3.46
C ARG A 108 -13.12 1.94 2.12
N ALA A 109 -12.42 2.24 1.01
CA ALA A 109 -13.02 2.33 -0.31
C ALA A 109 -13.60 0.99 -0.79
N ALA A 110 -14.68 1.05 -1.58
CA ALA A 110 -15.29 -0.13 -2.20
C ALA A 110 -14.36 -0.85 -3.18
N LEU A 111 -13.56 -0.08 -3.93
CA LEU A 111 -12.56 -0.56 -4.87
C LEU A 111 -11.21 0.13 -4.61
N ASN A 112 -10.18 -0.67 -4.44
CA ASN A 112 -8.82 -0.19 -4.19
C ASN A 112 -7.87 -0.75 -5.25
N HIS A 113 -7.13 0.12 -5.92
CA HIS A 113 -6.01 -0.22 -6.80
C HIS A 113 -4.72 0.38 -6.21
N ILE A 114 -3.88 -0.45 -5.62
CA ILE A 114 -2.60 -0.06 -5.00
C ILE A 114 -1.49 -0.68 -5.84
N LEU A 115 -0.91 0.14 -6.76
CA LEU A 115 -0.09 -0.37 -7.84
C LEU A 115 1.29 0.28 -7.87
N TYR A 116 2.35 -0.52 -7.86
CA TYR A 116 3.73 -0.04 -8.07
C TYR A 116 4.15 1.04 -7.07
N ASN A 117 3.81 0.87 -5.79
CA ASN A 117 4.16 1.80 -4.72
C ASN A 117 5.27 1.22 -3.83
N ARG A 118 5.88 2.08 -3.03
CA ARG A 118 6.63 1.68 -1.85
C ARG A 118 5.87 2.13 -0.60
N LEU A 119 5.53 1.17 0.26
CA LEU A 119 5.00 1.41 1.59
C LEU A 119 6.04 0.85 2.57
N SER A 120 6.80 1.71 3.21
CA SER A 120 7.91 1.29 4.06
C SER A 120 7.94 2.13 5.32
N ASP A 121 7.84 1.49 6.47
CA ASP A 121 7.89 2.18 7.74
C ASP A 121 9.25 2.85 8.00
N GLU A 122 10.30 2.39 7.32
CA GLU A 122 11.68 2.88 7.41
C GLU A 122 12.27 2.79 8.83
N ILE A 123 13.57 3.01 8.94
CA ILE A 123 14.26 3.03 10.24
C ILE A 123 13.75 4.22 11.06
N GLY A 124 13.21 3.93 12.24
CA GLY A 124 12.65 4.94 13.15
C GLY A 124 11.16 5.20 12.95
N GLY A 125 10.55 4.66 11.90
CA GLY A 125 9.10 4.60 11.77
C GLY A 125 8.48 3.64 12.79
N ARG A 126 7.21 3.85 13.10
CA ARG A 126 6.43 3.11 14.09
C ARG A 126 4.98 2.98 13.64
N ALA A 127 4.79 2.68 12.36
CA ALA A 127 3.45 2.49 11.80
C ALA A 127 2.74 1.32 12.50
N SER A 128 1.42 1.41 12.59
CA SER A 128 0.60 0.31 13.08
C SER A 128 0.35 -0.73 11.99
N TYR A 129 0.13 -0.29 10.75
CA TYR A 129 0.07 -1.15 9.56
C TYR A 129 0.68 -0.40 8.38
N GLU A 130 1.34 -1.10 7.49
CA GLU A 130 1.76 -0.52 6.20
C GLU A 130 0.56 -0.35 5.28
N LEU A 131 -0.36 -1.34 5.26
CA LEU A 131 -1.56 -1.31 4.42
C LEU A 131 -2.76 -1.97 5.11
N GLU A 132 -3.87 -1.22 5.21
CA GLU A 132 -5.08 -1.76 5.82
C GLU A 132 -6.34 -1.45 5.00
N PHE A 133 -7.19 -2.48 4.81
CA PHE A 133 -8.54 -2.40 4.27
C PHE A 133 -9.55 -2.85 5.33
N PRO A 134 -9.86 -2.04 6.35
CA PRO A 134 -10.55 -2.50 7.56
C PRO A 134 -11.98 -3.00 7.29
N ASN A 135 -12.64 -2.48 6.27
CA ASN A 135 -14.01 -2.85 5.90
C ASN A 135 -14.10 -3.75 4.66
N GLY A 136 -12.96 -4.28 4.19
CA GLY A 136 -12.92 -5.15 3.02
C GLY A 136 -13.16 -4.42 1.70
N GLY A 137 -14.06 -4.93 0.87
CA GLY A 137 -14.29 -4.46 -0.49
C GLY A 137 -13.47 -5.25 -1.52
N ILE A 138 -13.14 -4.64 -2.63
CA ILE A 138 -12.24 -5.22 -3.64
C ILE A 138 -10.91 -4.48 -3.56
N ALA A 139 -9.82 -5.21 -3.34
CA ALA A 139 -8.47 -4.63 -3.33
C ALA A 139 -7.55 -5.39 -4.28
N VAL A 140 -6.94 -4.66 -5.21
CA VAL A 140 -5.84 -5.12 -6.07
C VAL A 140 -4.56 -4.45 -5.59
N VAL A 141 -3.66 -5.23 -5.03
CA VAL A 141 -2.35 -4.80 -4.54
C VAL A 141 -1.31 -5.47 -5.42
N MET A 142 -0.70 -4.72 -6.34
CA MET A 142 0.15 -5.31 -7.36
C MET A 142 1.43 -4.51 -7.60
N GLY A 143 2.56 -5.22 -7.62
CA GLY A 143 3.85 -4.64 -7.96
C GLY A 143 4.40 -3.70 -6.89
N ASN A 144 3.99 -3.84 -5.62
CA ASN A 144 4.43 -2.96 -4.55
C ASN A 144 5.59 -3.57 -3.75
N LEU A 145 6.48 -2.72 -3.25
CA LEU A 145 7.37 -3.04 -2.15
C LEU A 145 6.69 -2.60 -0.85
N ILE A 146 6.40 -3.56 0.02
CA ILE A 146 5.74 -3.31 1.31
C ILE A 146 6.63 -3.86 2.42
N MET A 147 7.13 -2.99 3.29
CA MET A 147 8.14 -3.33 4.28
C MET A 147 7.80 -2.77 5.66
N GLN A 148 7.72 -3.65 6.63
CA GLN A 148 7.70 -3.23 8.04
C GLN A 148 9.10 -3.27 8.63
N SER A 149 9.42 -2.22 9.40
CA SER A 149 10.71 -2.07 10.06
C SER A 149 10.79 -2.91 11.34
N SER A 150 11.99 -3.03 11.88
CA SER A 150 12.23 -3.66 13.19
C SER A 150 11.59 -2.90 14.37
N THR A 151 11.16 -1.66 14.17
CA THR A 151 10.58 -0.77 15.19
C THR A 151 9.09 -0.54 15.01
N THR A 152 8.45 -1.19 14.03
CA THR A 152 7.00 -1.11 13.80
C THR A 152 6.21 -1.38 15.08
N GLU A 153 5.07 -0.72 15.26
CA GLU A 153 4.28 -0.83 16.48
C GLU A 153 3.41 -2.10 16.49
N ASN A 154 2.95 -2.53 15.33
CA ASN A 154 2.06 -3.68 15.16
C ASN A 154 2.71 -4.73 14.25
N PRO A 155 2.67 -6.01 14.58
CA PRO A 155 3.32 -7.05 13.78
C PRO A 155 2.65 -7.36 12.44
N HIS A 156 1.59 -6.67 12.05
CA HIS A 156 0.86 -6.95 10.81
C HIS A 156 1.28 -5.99 9.69
N VAL A 157 1.75 -6.54 8.57
CA VAL A 157 2.12 -5.75 7.37
C VAL A 157 0.85 -5.33 6.63
N ILE A 158 -0.01 -6.28 6.27
CA ILE A 158 -1.27 -6.05 5.55
C ILE A 158 -2.44 -6.61 6.35
N SER A 159 -3.52 -5.84 6.47
CA SER A 159 -4.77 -6.27 7.10
C SER A 159 -5.97 -6.03 6.17
N PHE A 160 -6.89 -7.01 6.10
CA PHE A 160 -8.11 -6.94 5.32
C PHE A 160 -9.32 -7.40 6.14
N GLY A 161 -10.34 -6.54 6.24
CA GLY A 161 -11.63 -6.85 6.85
C GLY A 161 -11.67 -6.88 8.38
N ALA A 162 -10.63 -6.38 9.07
CA ALA A 162 -10.49 -6.51 10.53
C ALA A 162 -11.55 -5.74 11.35
N GLU A 163 -12.20 -4.72 10.78
CA GLU A 163 -13.28 -3.95 11.41
C GLU A 163 -14.68 -4.33 10.89
N GLY A 164 -14.78 -5.45 10.20
CA GLY A 164 -16.02 -5.99 9.64
C GLY A 164 -16.25 -5.61 8.18
N ALA A 165 -16.76 -6.57 7.41
CA ALA A 165 -17.05 -6.40 5.99
C ALA A 165 -18.30 -5.55 5.80
N THR A 166 -18.18 -4.38 5.16
CA THR A 166 -19.32 -3.49 4.87
C THR A 166 -19.72 -3.49 3.39
N TRP A 167 -18.80 -3.84 2.51
CA TRP A 167 -19.08 -3.91 1.08
C TRP A 167 -19.63 -5.29 0.67
N PRO A 168 -20.47 -5.38 -0.37
CA PRO A 168 -21.11 -6.66 -0.74
C PRO A 168 -20.13 -7.69 -1.33
N LYS A 169 -18.97 -7.26 -1.81
CA LYS A 169 -17.94 -8.15 -2.36
C LYS A 169 -16.68 -8.04 -1.54
N GLN A 170 -16.11 -9.19 -1.16
CA GLN A 170 -14.89 -9.30 -0.37
C GLN A 170 -13.84 -10.03 -1.21
N ARG A 171 -12.93 -9.29 -1.85
CA ARG A 171 -11.91 -9.86 -2.73
C ARG A 171 -10.58 -9.17 -2.56
N LEU A 172 -9.54 -9.95 -2.29
CA LEU A 172 -8.17 -9.45 -2.16
C LEU A 172 -7.27 -10.13 -3.19
N TYR A 173 -6.62 -9.31 -4.01
CA TYR A 173 -5.62 -9.75 -4.98
C TYR A 173 -4.27 -9.19 -4.57
N LEU A 174 -3.35 -10.05 -4.12
CA LEU A 174 -1.95 -9.71 -3.86
C LEU A 174 -1.11 -10.35 -4.96
N VAL A 175 -0.60 -9.52 -5.87
CA VAL A 175 0.05 -10.01 -7.10
C VAL A 175 1.39 -9.31 -7.31
N ASN A 176 2.45 -10.10 -7.48
CA ASN A 176 3.79 -9.57 -7.76
C ASN A 176 4.25 -8.49 -6.76
N ASN A 177 3.96 -8.67 -5.46
CA ASN A 177 4.50 -7.78 -4.43
C ASN A 177 5.76 -8.41 -3.81
N THR A 178 6.63 -7.56 -3.30
CA THR A 178 7.70 -7.96 -2.39
C THR A 178 7.32 -7.48 -0.99
N LEU A 179 7.04 -8.41 -0.10
CA LEU A 179 6.69 -8.15 1.29
C LEU A 179 7.88 -8.47 2.19
N VAL A 180 8.33 -7.47 2.94
CA VAL A 180 9.53 -7.56 3.76
C VAL A 180 9.17 -7.35 5.23
N ASP A 181 9.62 -8.27 6.06
CA ASP A 181 9.50 -8.14 7.53
C ASP A 181 10.89 -8.14 8.17
N GLN A 182 11.21 -7.02 8.80
CA GLN A 182 12.47 -6.83 9.53
C GLN A 182 12.31 -7.02 11.04
N MET A 183 11.13 -7.42 11.52
CA MET A 183 10.92 -7.66 12.95
C MET A 183 11.76 -8.84 13.45
N PRO A 184 12.54 -8.69 14.53
CA PRO A 184 13.41 -9.77 15.03
C PRO A 184 12.68 -11.04 15.45
N ARG A 185 11.41 -10.91 15.83
CA ARG A 185 10.55 -12.04 16.25
C ARG A 185 9.60 -12.52 15.16
N GLY A 186 9.71 -11.94 13.97
CA GLY A 186 8.75 -12.11 12.90
C GLY A 186 7.41 -11.41 13.16
N GLY A 187 6.66 -11.24 12.12
CA GLY A 187 5.34 -10.60 12.13
C GLY A 187 4.30 -11.42 11.38
N ILE A 188 3.30 -10.75 10.86
CA ILE A 188 2.22 -11.33 10.07
C ILE A 188 2.16 -10.55 8.75
N TRP A 189 2.56 -11.17 7.65
CA TRP A 189 2.49 -10.53 6.32
C TRP A 189 1.08 -10.16 5.91
N LEU A 190 0.13 -11.03 6.25
CA LEU A 190 -1.25 -10.83 5.84
C LEU A 190 -2.21 -11.38 6.90
N ARG A 191 -3.11 -10.50 7.34
CA ARG A 191 -4.29 -10.83 8.13
C ARG A 191 -5.54 -10.63 7.27
N VAL A 192 -6.37 -11.67 7.14
CA VAL A 192 -7.69 -11.59 6.51
C VAL A 192 -8.73 -12.08 7.51
N ALA A 193 -9.69 -11.22 7.84
CA ALA A 193 -10.64 -11.51 8.91
C ALA A 193 -11.95 -12.18 8.45
N PRO A 194 -12.63 -11.78 7.38
CA PRO A 194 -13.90 -12.43 7.02
C PRO A 194 -13.66 -13.77 6.32
N PRO A 195 -14.33 -14.86 6.78
CA PRO A 195 -14.22 -16.16 6.14
C PRO A 195 -14.80 -16.22 4.72
N SER A 196 -15.63 -15.24 4.34
CA SER A 196 -16.20 -15.10 2.99
C SER A 196 -15.32 -14.37 1.99
N THR A 197 -14.07 -14.06 2.36
CA THR A 197 -13.14 -13.34 1.47
C THR A 197 -12.51 -14.30 0.46
N ASP A 198 -12.60 -13.94 -0.83
CA ASP A 198 -11.81 -14.59 -1.88
C ASP A 198 -10.42 -13.93 -1.94
N VAL A 199 -9.36 -14.71 -1.76
CA VAL A 199 -7.98 -14.24 -1.75
C VAL A 199 -7.19 -14.89 -2.88
N VAL A 200 -6.58 -14.07 -3.71
CA VAL A 200 -5.61 -14.51 -4.73
C VAL A 200 -4.23 -14.02 -4.31
N LEU A 201 -3.34 -14.96 -4.01
CA LEU A 201 -1.91 -14.71 -3.81
C LEU A 201 -1.15 -15.25 -5.00
N ALA A 202 -0.57 -14.36 -5.82
CA ALA A 202 0.14 -14.76 -7.02
C ALA A 202 1.47 -14.03 -7.17
N ASN A 203 2.54 -14.78 -7.41
CA ASN A 203 3.85 -14.23 -7.75
C ASN A 203 4.45 -13.28 -6.71
N ASN A 204 4.10 -13.43 -5.43
CA ASN A 204 4.69 -12.60 -4.39
C ASN A 204 6.02 -13.18 -3.90
N LEU A 205 6.92 -12.29 -3.49
CA LEU A 205 8.11 -12.62 -2.71
C LEU A 205 7.88 -12.24 -1.24
N PHE A 206 8.16 -13.17 -0.36
CA PHE A 206 8.09 -12.99 1.09
C PHE A 206 9.49 -13.05 1.68
N VAL A 207 9.92 -11.96 2.34
CA VAL A 207 11.28 -11.79 2.88
C VAL A 207 11.24 -11.65 4.39
N GLY A 208 11.91 -12.54 5.09
CA GLY A 208 11.84 -12.64 6.55
C GLY A 208 11.15 -13.92 7.00
N THR A 209 10.65 -13.95 8.25
CA THR A 209 10.04 -15.15 8.85
C THR A 209 8.59 -15.00 9.30
N PRO A 210 7.80 -14.04 8.81
CA PRO A 210 6.43 -13.84 9.29
C PRO A 210 5.45 -14.92 8.80
N GLN A 211 4.26 -14.86 9.36
CA GLN A 211 3.19 -15.81 9.08
C GLN A 211 2.04 -15.16 8.31
N ILE A 212 1.21 -15.99 7.70
CA ILE A 212 -0.09 -15.58 7.15
C ILE A 212 -1.17 -16.05 8.11
N ALA A 213 -1.83 -15.08 8.76
CA ALA A 213 -2.99 -15.33 9.62
C ALA A 213 -4.25 -14.95 8.85
N ALA A 214 -4.89 -15.91 8.21
CA ALA A 214 -5.96 -15.59 7.29
C ALA A 214 -7.02 -16.66 7.20
N GLU A 215 -8.26 -16.21 7.15
CA GLU A 215 -9.45 -16.95 6.81
C GLU A 215 -9.84 -16.69 5.35
N GLY A 216 -10.79 -17.46 4.80
CA GLY A 216 -11.30 -17.24 3.45
C GLY A 216 -10.94 -18.32 2.43
N HIS A 217 -11.32 -18.07 1.19
CA HIS A 217 -11.05 -18.96 0.06
C HIS A 217 -9.77 -18.52 -0.66
N TRP A 218 -8.78 -19.40 -0.75
CA TRP A 218 -7.45 -19.06 -1.22
C TRP A 218 -7.09 -19.70 -2.55
N THR A 219 -6.66 -18.86 -3.51
CA THR A 219 -5.91 -19.28 -4.70
C THR A 219 -4.46 -18.84 -4.54
N ARG A 220 -3.52 -19.79 -4.65
CA ARG A 220 -2.07 -19.53 -4.50
C ARG A 220 -1.33 -19.97 -5.75
N LEU A 221 -0.58 -19.06 -6.36
CA LEU A 221 0.21 -19.27 -7.58
C LEU A 221 1.61 -18.69 -7.42
N ALA A 222 2.66 -19.50 -7.55
CA ALA A 222 4.05 -19.07 -7.65
C ALA A 222 4.48 -18.00 -6.62
N ASN A 223 4.10 -18.19 -5.34
CA ASN A 223 4.60 -17.36 -4.25
C ASN A 223 5.82 -18.04 -3.63
N PHE A 224 6.85 -17.27 -3.29
CA PHE A 224 8.11 -17.78 -2.78
C PHE A 224 8.55 -17.05 -1.52
N ASN A 225 9.08 -17.79 -0.56
CA ASN A 225 9.94 -17.20 0.46
C ASN A 225 11.29 -16.95 -0.19
N ALA A 226 11.83 -15.75 -0.01
CA ALA A 226 13.11 -15.35 -0.58
C ALA A 226 14.06 -14.97 0.55
N ASP A 227 15.24 -15.52 0.50
CA ASP A 227 16.32 -15.16 1.41
C ASP A 227 16.91 -13.79 1.05
N TRP A 228 17.55 -13.13 2.00
CA TRP A 228 18.08 -11.77 1.81
C TRP A 228 19.15 -11.70 0.71
N ASP A 229 19.87 -12.78 0.45
CA ASP A 229 20.91 -12.89 -0.57
C ASP A 229 20.38 -13.17 -1.99
N GLU A 230 19.07 -13.41 -2.14
CA GLU A 230 18.43 -13.48 -3.46
C GLU A 230 18.36 -12.09 -4.15
N PHE A 231 18.59 -11.02 -3.40
CA PHE A 231 18.46 -9.66 -3.89
C PHE A 231 19.79 -8.97 -4.16
N VAL A 232 19.78 -8.02 -5.07
CA VAL A 232 20.97 -7.24 -5.47
C VAL A 232 21.62 -6.56 -4.26
N ARG A 233 20.80 -5.94 -3.40
CA ARG A 233 21.30 -5.25 -2.19
C ARG A 233 20.17 -4.99 -1.16
N ALA A 234 19.63 -6.04 -0.59
CA ALA A 234 18.55 -5.93 0.41
C ALA A 234 18.89 -4.99 1.59
N ALA A 235 20.17 -4.94 2.03
CA ALA A 235 20.62 -4.03 3.09
C ALA A 235 20.55 -2.53 2.72
N ARG A 236 20.21 -2.19 1.49
CA ARG A 236 19.92 -0.83 1.01
C ARG A 236 18.57 -0.76 0.31
N ASP A 237 17.68 -1.65 0.67
CA ASP A 237 16.32 -1.75 0.14
C ASP A 237 16.23 -1.94 -1.38
N ASP A 238 17.29 -2.45 -2.00
CA ASP A 238 17.29 -2.88 -3.39
C ASP A 238 16.87 -4.36 -3.47
N TYR A 239 15.56 -4.55 -3.60
CA TYR A 239 14.90 -5.85 -3.65
C TYR A 239 14.68 -6.35 -5.10
N ARG A 240 15.50 -5.92 -6.04
CA ARG A 240 15.60 -6.56 -7.36
C ARG A 240 16.26 -7.92 -7.21
N LEU A 241 15.73 -8.94 -7.86
CA LEU A 241 16.35 -10.26 -7.86
C LEU A 241 17.70 -10.19 -8.55
N ARG A 242 18.69 -10.84 -7.98
CA ARG A 242 20.02 -10.99 -8.60
C ARG A 242 19.89 -11.66 -9.98
N PRO A 243 20.80 -11.35 -10.92
CA PRO A 243 20.76 -11.94 -12.25
C PRO A 243 20.84 -13.48 -12.27
N ASP A 244 21.47 -14.07 -11.25
CA ASP A 244 21.67 -15.50 -11.06
C ASP A 244 20.62 -16.15 -10.13
N SER A 245 19.60 -15.41 -9.67
CA SER A 245 18.54 -15.96 -8.83
C SER A 245 17.68 -16.96 -9.59
N ASP A 246 17.47 -18.12 -8.99
CA ASP A 246 16.61 -19.17 -9.50
C ASP A 246 15.11 -18.78 -9.49
N LEU A 247 14.74 -17.70 -8.83
CA LEU A 247 13.37 -17.19 -8.79
C LEU A 247 13.00 -16.43 -10.08
N ARG A 248 13.97 -15.98 -10.85
CA ARG A 248 13.71 -15.27 -12.12
C ARG A 248 12.95 -16.16 -13.11
N GLY A 249 11.98 -15.57 -13.79
CA GLY A 249 11.18 -16.25 -14.80
C GLY A 249 10.10 -17.20 -14.25
N LYS A 250 9.92 -17.31 -12.93
CA LYS A 250 8.96 -18.25 -12.32
C LYS A 250 7.56 -17.69 -12.08
N ALA A 251 7.26 -16.45 -12.48
CA ALA A 251 5.92 -15.92 -12.39
C ALA A 251 4.93 -16.68 -13.30
N GLN A 252 3.71 -16.82 -12.83
CA GLN A 252 2.60 -17.46 -13.53
C GLN A 252 1.49 -16.46 -13.84
N ASP A 253 0.67 -16.75 -14.84
CA ASP A 253 -0.48 -15.92 -15.19
C ASP A 253 -1.53 -15.97 -14.07
N ALA A 254 -1.76 -14.85 -13.42
CA ALA A 254 -2.76 -14.70 -12.37
C ALA A 254 -4.16 -14.34 -12.90
N GLY A 255 -4.34 -14.19 -14.20
CA GLY A 255 -5.63 -13.88 -14.84
C GLY A 255 -6.05 -12.44 -14.70
N GLU A 256 -7.31 -12.23 -14.34
CA GLU A 256 -7.94 -10.91 -14.19
C GLU A 256 -8.67 -10.80 -12.85
N GLY A 257 -8.72 -9.59 -12.28
CA GLY A 257 -9.42 -9.34 -11.05
C GLY A 257 -9.52 -7.85 -10.73
N GLY A 258 -10.58 -7.45 -10.02
CA GLY A 258 -10.79 -6.05 -9.64
C GLY A 258 -10.81 -5.06 -10.81
N GLY A 259 -11.15 -5.51 -12.02
CA GLY A 259 -11.17 -4.69 -13.23
C GLY A 259 -9.80 -4.54 -13.91
N LEU A 260 -8.80 -5.31 -13.52
CA LEU A 260 -7.45 -5.26 -14.08
C LEU A 260 -6.98 -6.64 -14.56
N ARG A 261 -6.10 -6.64 -15.58
CA ARG A 261 -5.22 -7.77 -15.85
C ARG A 261 -4.19 -7.85 -14.72
N LEU A 262 -4.06 -9.03 -14.09
CA LEU A 262 -3.18 -9.24 -12.93
C LEU A 262 -1.73 -9.56 -13.36
N VAL A 263 -1.18 -8.69 -14.21
CA VAL A 263 0.19 -8.77 -14.71
C VAL A 263 0.81 -7.37 -14.65
N PRO A 264 1.90 -7.16 -13.90
CA PRO A 264 2.57 -5.87 -13.85
C PRO A 264 3.05 -5.42 -15.23
N THR A 265 2.81 -4.16 -15.53
CA THR A 265 3.30 -3.47 -16.74
C THR A 265 4.29 -2.36 -16.41
N ARG A 266 4.46 -2.09 -15.13
CA ARG A 266 5.38 -1.10 -14.59
C ARG A 266 6.06 -1.66 -13.34
N GLU A 267 7.09 -0.97 -12.86
CA GLU A 267 7.69 -1.18 -11.54
C GLU A 267 7.93 0.16 -10.85
N TYR A 268 7.96 0.13 -9.51
CA TYR A 268 8.22 1.32 -8.69
C TYR A 268 9.62 1.87 -8.94
N HIS A 269 9.74 3.19 -8.98
CA HIS A 269 11.01 3.91 -9.11
C HIS A 269 11.17 4.92 -7.96
N HIS A 270 12.15 4.66 -7.10
CA HIS A 270 12.43 5.51 -5.93
C HIS A 270 13.01 6.89 -6.33
N PRO A 271 12.70 8.02 -5.63
CA PRO A 271 11.91 8.11 -4.40
C PRO A 271 10.38 8.07 -4.62
N ARG A 272 9.91 8.41 -5.79
CA ARG A 272 8.51 8.34 -6.21
C ARG A 272 8.44 8.26 -7.73
N GLY A 273 7.51 7.51 -8.22
CA GLY A 273 7.35 7.26 -9.64
C GLY A 273 7.20 5.78 -9.97
N SER A 274 6.90 5.50 -11.20
CA SER A 274 6.95 4.16 -11.75
C SER A 274 7.42 4.19 -13.20
N VAL A 275 8.17 3.17 -13.61
CA VAL A 275 8.69 3.03 -14.98
C VAL A 275 8.00 1.87 -15.69
N ALA A 276 7.74 2.06 -16.99
CA ALA A 276 7.16 1.01 -17.81
C ALA A 276 8.16 -0.14 -18.00
N LEU A 277 7.68 -1.37 -17.95
CA LEU A 277 8.48 -2.55 -18.26
C LEU A 277 8.69 -2.68 -19.77
N GLY A 278 9.87 -3.14 -20.19
CA GLY A 278 10.18 -3.42 -21.60
C GLY A 278 9.48 -4.65 -22.18
N GLY A 279 8.70 -5.37 -21.39
CA GLY A 279 7.96 -6.57 -21.75
C GLY A 279 7.11 -7.08 -20.58
N PRO A 280 6.40 -8.20 -20.74
CA PRO A 280 5.57 -8.74 -19.68
C PRO A 280 6.41 -9.17 -18.48
N SER A 281 5.88 -8.94 -17.28
CA SER A 281 6.46 -9.47 -16.04
C SER A 281 6.61 -10.99 -16.11
N ARG A 282 7.79 -11.47 -15.80
CA ARG A 282 8.13 -12.90 -15.81
C ARG A 282 8.63 -13.41 -14.47
N SER A 283 9.06 -12.51 -13.59
CA SER A 283 9.59 -12.85 -12.28
C SER A 283 8.59 -12.54 -11.18
N PRO A 284 8.57 -13.30 -10.08
CA PRO A 284 7.80 -12.92 -8.90
C PRO A 284 8.39 -11.67 -8.25
N GLY A 285 7.59 -11.00 -7.38
CA GLY A 285 8.00 -9.80 -6.68
C GLY A 285 7.69 -8.51 -7.44
N ALA A 286 8.02 -7.39 -6.79
CA ALA A 286 7.68 -6.04 -7.22
C ALA A 286 8.55 -5.55 -8.42
N PHE A 287 9.77 -6.06 -8.55
CA PHE A 287 10.74 -5.60 -9.53
C PHE A 287 11.01 -6.65 -10.60
N GLN A 288 11.13 -6.20 -11.84
CA GLN A 288 11.30 -7.05 -13.02
C GLN A 288 12.63 -6.78 -13.74
N SER A 289 13.31 -5.69 -13.37
CA SER A 289 14.60 -5.26 -13.93
C SER A 289 15.78 -6.08 -13.39
#